data_4b75a6403aae463e7010e179588ef205
#
_entry.id   4b75a6403aae463e7010e179588ef205
#
_cell.length_a   1.000
_cell.length_b   1.000
_cell.length_c   1.000
_cell.angle_alpha   90.00
_cell.angle_beta   90.00
_cell.angle_gamma   90.00
#
_symmetry.space_group_name_H-M   'P 1'
#
loop_
_entity.id
_entity.type
_entity.pdbx_description
1 polymer ?
#
loop_
_entity_poly.entity_id
_entity_poly.type
_entity_poly.pdbx_seq_one_letter_code
_entity_poly.pdbx_strand_id
1 'polypeptide(L)'
;MKSALAIIASFAAAAALANTPVPGGKWSFTFTDARGRADRPMRVYTYRPRKCDSTCPMVFVLHGVKRNASEYRDYWVALADHYNILIIAPEFSQKNWPKAAGYNLGDVGDTKDREKWAFAAIEHLFEEMRDGQQSYVLWGHSAGGQFAHRFAIFMPGNHASVIVAANPGWYTMPEWRKDKGAASFPYSLLGSPAGEAELREALSHRFVLMLGERDDDPDDENLNKSDGAMKQGENRVERGENFFAAATAAAQALGVAFAWELVEVPDTVHDADHMATAAADMLYEKKR
;
A
#
# COMPACT_ATOMS: atom_id res chain seq x y z
N MET A 1 3.74 36.70 -51.50
CA MET A 1 4.32 35.42 -51.12
C MET A 1 4.24 35.33 -49.59
N LYS A 2 3.30 34.53 -49.03
CA LYS A 2 3.15 34.32 -47.58
C LYS A 2 3.62 32.90 -47.30
N SER A 3 4.75 32.77 -46.60
CA SER A 3 5.30 31.51 -46.18
C SER A 3 4.53 31.01 -44.94
N ALA A 4 3.87 29.87 -45.05
CA ALA A 4 3.25 29.18 -43.92
C ALA A 4 4.33 28.33 -43.23
N LEU A 5 4.57 28.62 -41.96
CA LEU A 5 5.43 27.82 -41.08
C LEU A 5 4.61 26.66 -40.55
N ALA A 6 4.92 25.44 -40.99
CA ALA A 6 4.30 24.23 -40.44
C ALA A 6 4.98 23.86 -39.11
N ILE A 7 4.23 23.94 -38.01
CA ILE A 7 4.66 23.43 -36.69
C ILE A 7 4.44 21.92 -36.69
N ILE A 8 5.54 21.17 -36.78
CA ILE A 8 5.52 19.71 -36.59
C ILE A 8 5.46 19.45 -35.06
N ALA A 9 4.29 19.13 -34.53
CA ALA A 9 4.14 18.63 -33.17
C ALA A 9 4.63 17.19 -33.13
N SER A 10 5.80 16.97 -32.57
CA SER A 10 6.30 15.62 -32.26
C SER A 10 5.50 15.04 -31.09
N PHE A 11 4.51 14.22 -31.38
CA PHE A 11 3.92 13.33 -30.39
C PHE A 11 4.95 12.25 -30.09
N ALA A 12 5.62 12.35 -28.93
CA ALA A 12 6.33 11.23 -28.35
C ALA A 12 5.26 10.22 -27.94
N ALA A 13 5.11 9.16 -28.71
CA ALA A 13 4.28 8.02 -28.33
C ALA A 13 4.87 7.43 -27.04
N ALA A 14 4.16 7.55 -25.93
CA ALA A 14 4.40 6.72 -24.76
C ALA A 14 4.16 5.27 -25.22
N ALA A 15 5.24 4.49 -25.39
CA ALA A 15 5.13 3.08 -25.69
C ALA A 15 4.44 2.41 -24.50
N ALA A 16 3.22 1.94 -24.70
CA ALA A 16 2.55 1.09 -23.76
C ALA A 16 3.45 -0.12 -23.49
N LEU A 17 3.76 -0.39 -22.21
CA LEU A 17 4.45 -1.59 -21.76
C LEU A 17 3.54 -2.83 -21.82
N ALA A 18 2.37 -2.70 -22.45
CA ALA A 18 1.41 -3.78 -22.60
C ALA A 18 2.10 -5.02 -23.16
N ASN A 19 2.25 -6.05 -22.32
CA ASN A 19 2.79 -7.38 -22.60
C ASN A 19 4.32 -7.51 -22.80
N THR A 20 5.14 -6.58 -22.31
CA THR A 20 6.59 -6.85 -22.24
C THR A 20 6.89 -7.51 -20.90
N PRO A 21 7.36 -8.78 -20.88
CA PRO A 21 7.69 -9.46 -19.62
C PRO A 21 8.73 -8.65 -18.82
N VAL A 22 8.51 -8.51 -17.52
CA VAL A 22 9.50 -7.89 -16.63
C VAL A 22 10.84 -8.61 -16.79
N PRO A 23 11.95 -7.92 -17.07
CA PRO A 23 13.26 -8.56 -17.18
C PRO A 23 13.65 -9.34 -15.92
N GLY A 24 14.42 -10.42 -16.09
CA GLY A 24 14.95 -11.21 -14.98
C GLY A 24 15.96 -10.44 -14.13
N GLY A 25 16.00 -10.73 -12.82
CA GLY A 25 16.82 -10.04 -11.85
C GLY A 25 16.29 -8.68 -11.45
N LYS A 26 17.16 -7.81 -10.95
CA LYS A 26 16.82 -6.43 -10.55
C LYS A 26 16.68 -5.54 -11.79
N TRP A 27 15.54 -4.89 -11.91
CA TRP A 27 15.26 -3.96 -13.00
C TRP A 27 14.45 -2.76 -12.50
N SER A 28 14.25 -1.78 -13.35
CA SER A 28 13.39 -0.65 -13.03
C SER A 28 12.97 0.13 -14.28
N PHE A 29 11.78 0.72 -14.23
CA PHE A 29 11.22 1.53 -15.30
C PHE A 29 10.48 2.74 -14.73
N THR A 30 10.07 3.66 -15.59
CA THR A 30 9.20 4.76 -15.20
C THR A 30 7.77 4.44 -15.66
N PHE A 31 6.85 4.35 -14.72
CA PHE A 31 5.42 4.23 -14.95
C PHE A 31 4.80 5.62 -15.05
N THR A 32 4.08 5.87 -16.14
CA THR A 32 3.28 7.09 -16.33
C THR A 32 1.82 6.69 -16.34
N ASP A 33 1.12 6.97 -15.26
CA ASP A 33 -0.27 6.60 -15.08
C ASP A 33 -1.20 7.48 -15.95
N ALA A 34 -1.46 7.03 -17.18
CA ALA A 34 -2.31 7.75 -18.12
C ALA A 34 -3.79 7.79 -17.72
N ARG A 35 -4.24 6.86 -16.86
CA ARG A 35 -5.61 6.82 -16.33
C ARG A 35 -5.80 7.76 -15.14
N GLY A 36 -4.75 7.92 -14.33
CA GLY A 36 -4.78 8.68 -13.09
C GLY A 36 -3.95 9.96 -13.16
N ARG A 37 -2.72 9.92 -12.66
CA ARG A 37 -1.82 11.07 -12.51
C ARG A 37 -0.63 10.99 -13.47
N ALA A 38 -0.88 11.17 -14.77
CA ALA A 38 0.17 11.20 -15.78
C ALA A 38 1.22 12.32 -15.52
N ASP A 39 0.84 13.36 -14.81
CA ASP A 39 1.70 14.46 -14.34
C ASP A 39 2.65 14.07 -13.19
N ARG A 40 2.44 12.88 -12.57
CA ARG A 40 3.19 12.38 -11.42
C ARG A 40 3.81 11.00 -11.70
N PRO A 41 4.74 10.86 -12.66
CA PRO A 41 5.32 9.57 -12.98
C PRO A 41 6.06 8.96 -11.80
N MET A 42 6.03 7.62 -11.72
CA MET A 42 6.68 6.86 -10.66
C MET A 42 7.84 6.03 -11.20
N ARG A 43 8.93 5.95 -10.48
CA ARG A 43 9.94 4.90 -10.69
C ARG A 43 9.41 3.61 -10.07
N VAL A 44 9.43 2.53 -10.82
CA VAL A 44 9.04 1.21 -10.35
C VAL A 44 10.27 0.33 -10.36
N TYR A 45 10.61 -0.24 -9.21
CA TYR A 45 11.72 -1.18 -9.06
C TYR A 45 11.13 -2.58 -9.01
N THR A 46 11.73 -3.51 -9.75
CA THR A 46 11.26 -4.89 -9.80
C THR A 46 12.38 -5.86 -9.50
N TYR A 47 12.00 -7.06 -9.08
CA TYR A 47 12.87 -8.23 -9.07
C TYR A 47 12.10 -9.44 -9.54
N ARG A 48 12.62 -10.10 -10.59
CA ARG A 48 12.06 -11.32 -11.15
C ARG A 48 13.06 -12.46 -11.01
N PRO A 49 12.77 -13.52 -10.23
CA PRO A 49 13.57 -14.73 -10.16
C PRO A 49 13.73 -15.41 -11.53
N ARG A 50 14.79 -16.18 -11.71
CA ARG A 50 15.05 -16.88 -12.99
C ARG A 50 13.97 -17.89 -13.37
N LYS A 51 13.33 -18.52 -12.37
CA LYS A 51 12.28 -19.54 -12.56
C LYS A 51 10.88 -18.93 -12.68
N CYS A 52 10.76 -17.63 -12.47
CA CYS A 52 9.49 -16.92 -12.49
C CYS A 52 9.02 -16.74 -13.94
N ASP A 53 7.88 -17.30 -14.25
CA ASP A 53 7.16 -17.12 -15.52
C ASP A 53 5.93 -16.20 -15.34
N SER A 54 5.01 -16.21 -16.28
CA SER A 54 3.78 -15.39 -16.20
C SER A 54 2.80 -15.85 -15.11
N THR A 55 3.03 -17.00 -14.47
CA THR A 55 2.18 -17.54 -13.40
C THR A 55 2.70 -17.20 -12.00
N CYS A 56 3.86 -16.58 -11.89
CA CYS A 56 4.45 -16.20 -10.60
C CYS A 56 3.53 -15.25 -9.83
N PRO A 57 3.26 -15.50 -8.55
CA PRO A 57 2.55 -14.53 -7.72
C PRO A 57 3.24 -13.17 -7.72
N MET A 58 2.46 -12.10 -7.80
CA MET A 58 2.96 -10.73 -7.77
C MET A 58 2.84 -10.16 -6.36
N VAL A 59 3.90 -9.52 -5.87
CA VAL A 59 3.91 -8.80 -4.58
C VAL A 59 4.24 -7.34 -4.84
N PHE A 60 3.29 -6.46 -4.54
CA PHE A 60 3.52 -5.03 -4.49
C PHE A 60 4.08 -4.66 -3.12
N VAL A 61 5.24 -3.98 -3.12
CA VAL A 61 6.01 -3.65 -1.92
C VAL A 61 6.04 -2.14 -1.73
N LEU A 62 5.41 -1.65 -0.66
CA LEU A 62 5.29 -0.23 -0.36
C LEU A 62 6.30 0.20 0.72
N HIS A 63 7.11 1.17 0.37
CA HIS A 63 8.20 1.71 1.19
C HIS A 63 7.73 2.58 2.36
N GLY A 64 8.64 2.83 3.31
CA GLY A 64 8.44 3.72 4.44
C GLY A 64 8.50 5.22 4.08
N VAL A 65 8.59 6.07 5.10
CA VAL A 65 8.59 7.53 4.96
C VAL A 65 9.80 8.06 4.18
N LYS A 66 10.92 7.33 4.15
CA LYS A 66 12.15 7.70 3.42
C LYS A 66 12.01 7.59 1.90
N ARG A 67 10.94 6.99 1.39
CA ARG A 67 10.63 6.83 -0.04
C ARG A 67 11.68 5.99 -0.80
N ASN A 68 12.36 5.08 -0.14
CA ASN A 68 13.47 4.25 -0.62
C ASN A 68 12.97 2.91 -1.21
N ALA A 69 12.14 2.96 -2.24
CA ALA A 69 11.49 1.78 -2.83
C ALA A 69 12.49 0.71 -3.33
N SER A 70 13.66 1.13 -3.86
CA SER A 70 14.69 0.19 -4.31
C SER A 70 15.25 -0.68 -3.18
N GLU A 71 15.43 -0.10 -2.00
CA GLU A 71 15.88 -0.81 -0.80
C GLU A 71 14.79 -1.78 -0.30
N TYR A 72 13.54 -1.33 -0.29
CA TYR A 72 12.40 -2.19 0.04
C TYR A 72 12.25 -3.37 -0.93
N ARG A 73 12.46 -3.16 -2.24
CA ARG A 73 12.58 -4.27 -3.19
C ARG A 73 13.71 -5.22 -2.81
N ASP A 74 14.84 -4.69 -2.33
CA ASP A 74 16.02 -5.49 -2.01
C ASP A 74 15.83 -6.40 -0.79
N TYR A 75 15.04 -6.02 0.21
CA TYR A 75 14.63 -6.90 1.32
C TYR A 75 13.90 -8.16 0.84
N TRP A 76 13.21 -8.07 -0.29
CA TRP A 76 12.45 -9.20 -0.86
C TRP A 76 13.24 -10.07 -1.85
N VAL A 77 14.48 -9.75 -2.21
CA VAL A 77 15.22 -10.49 -3.26
C VAL A 77 15.43 -11.95 -2.91
N ALA A 78 15.97 -12.25 -1.73
CA ALA A 78 16.19 -13.63 -1.29
C ALA A 78 14.88 -14.40 -1.13
N LEU A 79 13.85 -13.73 -0.59
CA LEU A 79 12.50 -14.29 -0.44
C LEU A 79 11.87 -14.58 -1.80
N ALA A 80 12.05 -13.67 -2.77
CA ALA A 80 11.57 -13.86 -4.12
C ALA A 80 12.20 -15.08 -4.81
N ASP A 81 13.50 -15.26 -4.67
CA ASP A 81 14.18 -16.45 -5.19
C ASP A 81 13.70 -17.75 -4.50
N HIS A 82 13.45 -17.69 -3.19
CA HIS A 82 13.00 -18.83 -2.41
C HIS A 82 11.58 -19.25 -2.76
N TYR A 83 10.66 -18.30 -2.78
CA TYR A 83 9.22 -18.55 -2.98
C TYR A 83 8.76 -18.43 -4.45
N ASN A 84 9.66 -18.06 -5.36
CA ASN A 84 9.39 -17.85 -6.78
C ASN A 84 8.27 -16.80 -7.01
N ILE A 85 8.43 -15.60 -6.47
CA ILE A 85 7.48 -14.48 -6.54
C ILE A 85 8.09 -13.28 -7.27
N LEU A 86 7.26 -12.54 -8.01
CA LEU A 86 7.64 -11.29 -8.70
C LEU A 86 7.44 -10.11 -7.76
N ILE A 87 8.50 -9.33 -7.51
CA ILE A 87 8.45 -8.14 -6.68
C ILE A 87 8.27 -6.89 -7.53
N ILE A 88 7.36 -6.01 -7.11
CA ILE A 88 7.04 -4.73 -7.72
C ILE A 88 7.01 -3.67 -6.64
N ALA A 89 7.98 -2.75 -6.64
CA ALA A 89 8.12 -1.70 -5.64
C ALA A 89 8.01 -0.31 -6.29
N PRO A 90 6.80 0.28 -6.36
CA PRO A 90 6.61 1.62 -6.87
C PRO A 90 7.13 2.67 -5.89
N GLU A 91 7.82 3.69 -6.41
CA GLU A 91 8.32 4.82 -5.63
C GLU A 91 7.37 6.00 -5.69
N PHE A 92 6.67 6.26 -4.61
CA PHE A 92 5.93 7.50 -4.40
C PHE A 92 6.89 8.60 -3.94
N SER A 93 7.67 9.16 -4.86
CA SER A 93 8.73 10.14 -4.53
C SER A 93 8.17 11.39 -3.87
N GLN A 94 8.95 12.03 -2.98
CA GLN A 94 8.54 13.29 -2.34
C GLN A 94 8.27 14.43 -3.35
N LYS A 95 8.92 14.38 -4.52
CA LYS A 95 8.74 15.36 -5.58
C LYS A 95 7.35 15.28 -6.21
N ASN A 96 6.93 14.07 -6.57
CA ASN A 96 5.69 13.85 -7.32
C ASN A 96 4.50 13.56 -6.40
N TRP A 97 4.77 12.97 -5.22
CA TRP A 97 3.77 12.55 -4.23
C TRP A 97 4.13 13.13 -2.85
N PRO A 98 3.98 14.46 -2.68
CA PRO A 98 4.53 15.16 -1.53
C PRO A 98 3.80 14.83 -0.22
N LYS A 99 4.56 14.81 0.87
CA LYS A 99 4.07 14.64 2.24
C LYS A 99 3.26 13.36 2.43
N ALA A 100 2.59 13.25 3.58
CA ALA A 100 1.67 12.16 3.86
C ALA A 100 0.43 12.22 2.96
N ALA A 101 -0.08 13.41 2.67
CA ALA A 101 -1.26 13.62 1.83
C ALA A 101 -1.12 12.95 0.46
N GLY A 102 0.00 13.17 -0.24
CA GLY A 102 0.25 12.61 -1.55
C GLY A 102 0.64 11.12 -1.55
N TYR A 103 0.90 10.50 -0.42
CA TYR A 103 1.30 9.10 -0.34
C TYR A 103 0.38 8.28 0.56
N ASN A 104 0.74 8.16 1.84
CA ASN A 104 0.09 7.25 2.76
C ASN A 104 -1.33 7.66 3.20
N LEU A 105 -1.78 8.86 2.82
CA LEU A 105 -3.19 9.28 2.87
C LEU A 105 -3.89 9.15 1.51
N GLY A 106 -3.22 8.63 0.49
CA GLY A 106 -3.81 8.26 -0.79
C GLY A 106 -4.16 9.39 -1.74
N ASP A 107 -3.77 10.64 -1.44
CA ASP A 107 -4.12 11.86 -2.22
C ASP A 107 -5.64 12.08 -2.35
N VAL A 108 -6.43 11.51 -1.43
CA VAL A 108 -7.90 11.52 -1.50
C VAL A 108 -8.52 12.90 -1.24
N GLY A 109 -7.75 13.83 -0.68
CA GLY A 109 -8.19 15.21 -0.43
C GLY A 109 -8.04 16.16 -1.62
N ASP A 110 -7.22 15.79 -2.62
CA ASP A 110 -6.91 16.62 -3.78
C ASP A 110 -8.01 16.57 -4.86
N THR A 111 -8.69 15.44 -4.97
CA THR A 111 -9.75 15.25 -5.98
C THR A 111 -10.80 14.23 -5.54
N LYS A 112 -12.04 14.42 -6.02
CA LYS A 112 -13.12 13.43 -5.88
C LYS A 112 -13.03 12.30 -6.90
N ASP A 113 -12.22 12.46 -7.93
CA ASP A 113 -11.97 11.45 -8.95
C ASP A 113 -11.05 10.36 -8.38
N ARG A 114 -11.62 9.20 -8.07
CA ARG A 114 -10.90 8.07 -7.45
C ARG A 114 -9.77 7.54 -8.32
N GLU A 115 -9.86 7.65 -9.65
CA GLU A 115 -8.80 7.24 -10.58
C GLU A 115 -7.49 8.05 -10.36
N LYS A 116 -7.59 9.25 -9.80
CA LYS A 116 -6.45 10.13 -9.51
C LYS A 116 -5.84 9.98 -8.12
N TRP A 117 -6.39 9.11 -7.30
CA TRP A 117 -5.82 8.85 -5.98
C TRP A 117 -4.50 8.09 -6.11
N ALA A 118 -3.60 8.28 -5.15
CA ALA A 118 -2.37 7.49 -5.07
C ALA A 118 -2.67 6.00 -4.92
N PHE A 119 -3.78 5.64 -4.31
CA PHE A 119 -4.26 4.28 -4.20
C PHE A 119 -4.57 3.65 -5.57
N ALA A 120 -5.24 4.39 -6.46
CA ALA A 120 -5.60 3.89 -7.80
C ALA A 120 -4.36 3.60 -8.66
N ALA A 121 -3.25 4.31 -8.45
CA ALA A 121 -2.01 4.06 -9.17
C ALA A 121 -1.47 2.63 -8.98
N ILE A 122 -1.76 1.97 -7.85
CA ILE A 122 -1.41 0.55 -7.64
C ILE A 122 -2.24 -0.35 -8.55
N GLU A 123 -3.55 -0.12 -8.64
CA GLU A 123 -4.44 -0.87 -9.51
C GLU A 123 -4.09 -0.67 -10.99
N HIS A 124 -3.82 0.57 -11.38
CA HIS A 124 -3.42 0.88 -12.77
C HIS A 124 -2.10 0.21 -13.15
N LEU A 125 -1.13 0.22 -12.24
CA LEU A 125 0.14 -0.46 -12.44
C LEU A 125 -0.03 -1.98 -12.51
N PHE A 126 -0.89 -2.56 -11.65
CA PHE A 126 -1.22 -3.97 -11.73
C PHE A 126 -1.85 -4.31 -13.08
N GLU A 127 -2.87 -3.59 -13.51
CA GLU A 127 -3.54 -3.81 -14.81
C GLU A 127 -2.56 -3.75 -16.00
N GLU A 128 -1.55 -2.87 -15.93
CA GLU A 128 -0.52 -2.77 -16.98
C GLU A 128 0.47 -3.95 -16.95
N MET A 129 0.74 -4.51 -15.76
CA MET A 129 1.79 -5.52 -15.57
C MET A 129 1.29 -6.97 -15.45
N ARG A 130 -0.01 -7.20 -15.26
CA ARG A 130 -0.55 -8.47 -14.76
C ARG A 130 -0.36 -9.70 -15.66
N ASP A 131 -0.13 -9.54 -16.97
CA ASP A 131 0.15 -10.65 -17.92
C ASP A 131 -0.77 -11.88 -17.68
N GLY A 132 -2.09 -11.62 -17.52
CA GLY A 132 -3.10 -12.66 -17.24
C GLY A 132 -3.31 -12.99 -15.76
N GLN A 133 -2.51 -12.49 -14.84
CA GLN A 133 -2.74 -12.62 -13.39
C GLN A 133 -4.06 -11.95 -12.99
N GLN A 134 -4.78 -12.57 -12.05
CA GLN A 134 -6.07 -12.07 -11.59
C GLN A 134 -5.97 -11.29 -10.28
N SER A 135 -4.86 -11.45 -9.57
CA SER A 135 -4.66 -10.81 -8.26
C SER A 135 -3.18 -10.62 -7.92
N TYR A 136 -2.91 -9.85 -6.90
CA TYR A 136 -1.59 -9.63 -6.33
C TYR A 136 -1.65 -9.63 -4.79
N VAL A 137 -0.50 -9.64 -4.14
CA VAL A 137 -0.35 -9.35 -2.71
C VAL A 137 0.10 -7.91 -2.57
N LEU A 138 -0.54 -7.12 -1.70
CA LEU A 138 -0.08 -5.80 -1.32
C LEU A 138 0.56 -5.87 0.07
N TRP A 139 1.85 -5.59 0.16
CA TRP A 139 2.56 -5.47 1.43
C TRP A 139 3.13 -4.07 1.59
N GLY A 140 3.00 -3.49 2.77
CA GLY A 140 3.59 -2.20 3.10
C GLY A 140 4.05 -2.13 4.53
N HIS A 141 5.20 -1.46 4.77
CA HIS A 141 5.78 -1.27 6.10
C HIS A 141 5.80 0.21 6.48
N SER A 142 5.57 0.53 7.76
CA SER A 142 5.62 1.90 8.27
C SER A 142 4.64 2.82 7.53
N ALA A 143 5.11 3.85 6.82
CA ALA A 143 4.26 4.67 5.95
C ALA A 143 3.59 3.86 4.84
N GLY A 144 4.24 2.80 4.32
CA GLY A 144 3.64 1.83 3.41
C GLY A 144 2.53 1.00 4.07
N GLY A 145 2.67 0.63 5.32
CA GLY A 145 1.61 0.01 6.12
C GLY A 145 0.43 0.95 6.35
N GLN A 146 0.73 2.24 6.54
CA GLN A 146 -0.31 3.27 6.61
C GLN A 146 -1.05 3.44 5.27
N PHE A 147 -0.35 3.30 4.14
CA PHE A 147 -0.97 3.25 2.82
C PHE A 147 -1.83 1.99 2.69
N ALA A 148 -1.30 0.82 3.02
CA ALA A 148 -1.95 -0.47 2.81
C ALA A 148 -3.30 -0.58 3.55
N HIS A 149 -3.38 -0.20 4.84
CA HIS A 149 -4.66 -0.28 5.54
C HIS A 149 -5.71 0.72 5.01
N ARG A 150 -5.27 1.90 4.56
CA ARG A 150 -6.18 2.85 3.91
C ARG A 150 -6.60 2.39 2.53
N PHE A 151 -5.66 1.83 1.76
CA PHE A 151 -5.97 1.21 0.48
C PHE A 151 -7.08 0.16 0.62
N ALA A 152 -7.01 -0.70 1.64
CA ALA A 152 -8.04 -1.71 1.93
C ALA A 152 -9.44 -1.08 2.09
N ILE A 153 -9.52 0.09 2.72
CA ILE A 153 -10.82 0.76 2.98
C ILE A 153 -11.26 1.63 1.80
N PHE A 154 -10.33 2.35 1.17
CA PHE A 154 -10.68 3.37 0.17
C PHE A 154 -10.81 2.82 -1.26
N MET A 155 -10.30 1.60 -1.51
CA MET A 155 -10.33 0.96 -2.83
C MET A 155 -11.15 -0.33 -2.82
N PRO A 156 -12.48 -0.23 -2.67
CA PRO A 156 -13.37 -1.40 -2.81
C PRO A 156 -13.21 -1.98 -4.22
N GLY A 157 -13.33 -3.30 -4.35
CA GLY A 157 -13.15 -4.01 -5.62
C GLY A 157 -11.71 -4.10 -6.11
N ASN A 158 -10.71 -3.82 -5.27
CA ASN A 158 -9.29 -3.98 -5.63
C ASN A 158 -8.93 -5.43 -5.93
N HIS A 159 -7.85 -5.65 -6.69
CA HIS A 159 -7.37 -6.98 -7.08
C HIS A 159 -6.41 -7.63 -6.08
N ALA A 160 -6.14 -7.03 -4.94
CA ALA A 160 -5.28 -7.65 -3.94
C ALA A 160 -5.96 -8.91 -3.36
N SER A 161 -5.32 -10.07 -3.45
CA SER A 161 -5.80 -11.31 -2.80
C SER A 161 -5.63 -11.27 -1.28
N VAL A 162 -4.64 -10.51 -0.83
CA VAL A 162 -4.39 -10.18 0.57
C VAL A 162 -3.66 -8.85 0.66
N ILE A 163 -4.01 -8.05 1.65
CA ILE A 163 -3.35 -6.79 1.97
C ILE A 163 -2.67 -6.95 3.33
N VAL A 164 -1.37 -6.67 3.40
CA VAL A 164 -0.56 -6.77 4.62
C VAL A 164 -0.04 -5.39 5.01
N ALA A 165 -0.44 -4.92 6.17
CA ALA A 165 0.04 -3.67 6.76
C ALA A 165 0.98 -3.98 7.93
N ALA A 166 2.29 -3.80 7.71
CA ALA A 166 3.33 -4.07 8.69
C ALA A 166 3.74 -2.79 9.42
N ASN A 167 3.71 -2.81 10.74
CA ASN A 167 4.11 -1.71 11.64
C ASN A 167 3.63 -0.32 11.19
N PRO A 168 2.33 -0.10 10.89
CA PRO A 168 1.84 1.24 10.58
C PRO A 168 2.07 2.19 11.77
N GLY A 169 2.53 3.41 11.51
CA GLY A 169 2.81 4.36 12.59
C GLY A 169 1.56 4.93 13.27
N TRP A 170 0.44 4.99 12.56
CA TRP A 170 -0.89 5.45 13.02
C TRP A 170 -1.95 5.12 11.96
N TYR A 171 -3.24 5.22 12.32
CA TYR A 171 -4.32 4.66 11.55
C TYR A 171 -5.42 5.67 11.20
N THR A 172 -6.19 5.36 10.16
CA THR A 172 -7.54 5.87 9.98
C THR A 172 -8.48 4.88 10.64
N MET A 173 -8.95 5.22 11.84
CA MET A 173 -9.81 4.33 12.63
C MET A 173 -11.13 4.06 11.89
N PRO A 174 -11.70 2.86 11.99
CA PRO A 174 -12.90 2.44 11.28
C PRO A 174 -14.19 3.06 11.88
N GLU A 175 -14.12 4.33 12.24
CA GLU A 175 -15.21 5.13 12.81
C GLU A 175 -15.83 5.97 11.70
N TRP A 176 -17.03 5.62 11.27
CA TRP A 176 -17.72 6.27 10.14
C TRP A 176 -18.91 7.13 10.60
N ARG A 177 -19.35 7.00 11.85
CA ARG A 177 -20.46 7.76 12.43
C ARG A 177 -19.94 8.92 13.27
N LYS A 178 -20.71 10.00 13.29
CA LYS A 178 -20.39 11.16 14.10
C LYS A 178 -20.82 10.93 15.54
N ASP A 179 -19.96 10.33 16.33
CA ASP A 179 -20.14 10.21 17.76
C ASP A 179 -19.42 11.34 18.52
N LYS A 180 -19.82 11.57 19.78
CA LYS A 180 -19.23 12.61 20.61
C LYS A 180 -17.75 12.28 20.87
N GLY A 181 -16.86 13.12 20.35
CA GLY A 181 -15.41 12.95 20.48
C GLY A 181 -14.74 12.20 19.35
N ALA A 182 -15.49 11.72 18.33
CA ALA A 182 -14.89 11.10 17.14
C ALA A 182 -13.92 12.05 16.44
N ALA A 183 -12.73 11.56 16.13
CA ALA A 183 -11.77 12.31 15.33
C ALA A 183 -12.25 12.40 13.88
N SER A 184 -11.84 13.47 13.16
CA SER A 184 -12.06 13.53 11.72
C SER A 184 -10.93 12.89 10.95
N PHE A 185 -11.15 12.61 9.66
CA PHE A 185 -10.06 12.21 8.74
C PHE A 185 -8.88 13.18 8.85
N PRO A 186 -7.65 12.69 8.94
CA PRO A 186 -7.22 11.33 8.59
C PRO A 186 -7.18 10.31 9.75
N TYR A 187 -7.63 10.66 10.96
CA TYR A 187 -7.56 9.77 12.13
C TYR A 187 -8.77 8.84 12.27
N SER A 188 -9.84 9.11 11.54
CA SER A 188 -10.99 8.21 11.36
C SER A 188 -11.59 8.38 9.96
N LEU A 189 -12.61 7.61 9.63
CA LEU A 189 -13.32 7.74 8.34
C LEU A 189 -14.24 8.96 8.29
N LEU A 190 -14.52 9.60 9.42
CA LEU A 190 -15.45 10.73 9.48
C LEU A 190 -14.94 11.92 8.65
N GLY A 191 -15.73 12.31 7.65
CA GLY A 191 -15.39 13.39 6.72
C GLY A 191 -14.42 12.97 5.60
N SER A 192 -14.09 11.67 5.50
CA SER A 192 -13.37 11.12 4.36
C SER A 192 -14.33 10.81 3.20
N PRO A 193 -13.81 10.49 1.99
CA PRO A 193 -14.64 10.03 0.88
C PRO A 193 -15.09 8.55 0.99
N ALA A 194 -14.64 7.80 2.01
CA ALA A 194 -15.10 6.46 2.32
C ALA A 194 -16.10 6.50 3.49
N GLY A 195 -17.09 5.62 3.45
CA GLY A 195 -18.13 5.51 4.46
C GLY A 195 -18.42 4.07 4.87
N GLU A 196 -19.67 3.82 5.29
CA GLU A 196 -20.10 2.50 5.74
C GLU A 196 -19.97 1.42 4.65
N ALA A 197 -20.28 1.75 3.40
CA ALA A 197 -20.24 0.76 2.31
C ALA A 197 -18.83 0.26 2.04
N GLU A 198 -17.86 1.16 1.93
CA GLU A 198 -16.45 0.83 1.74
C GLU A 198 -15.89 0.08 2.95
N LEU A 199 -16.26 0.48 4.16
CA LEU A 199 -15.83 -0.20 5.38
C LEU A 199 -16.36 -1.65 5.45
N ARG A 200 -17.63 -1.89 5.08
CA ARG A 200 -18.21 -3.24 5.04
C ARG A 200 -17.43 -4.17 4.13
N GLU A 201 -17.05 -3.70 2.95
CA GLU A 201 -16.27 -4.48 1.99
C GLU A 201 -14.86 -4.73 2.53
N ALA A 202 -14.18 -3.69 3.02
CA ALA A 202 -12.84 -3.82 3.60
C ALA A 202 -12.77 -4.83 4.74
N LEU A 203 -13.73 -4.82 5.66
CA LEU A 203 -13.78 -5.76 6.79
C LEU A 203 -13.98 -7.22 6.36
N SER A 204 -14.61 -7.44 5.20
CA SER A 204 -14.83 -8.77 4.62
C SER A 204 -13.72 -9.21 3.66
N HIS A 205 -12.79 -8.31 3.31
CA HIS A 205 -11.63 -8.62 2.49
C HIS A 205 -10.46 -9.10 3.35
N ARG A 206 -9.66 -10.03 2.85
CA ARG A 206 -8.50 -10.56 3.58
C ARG A 206 -7.45 -9.48 3.81
N PHE A 207 -7.28 -9.10 5.05
CA PHE A 207 -6.32 -8.10 5.50
C PHE A 207 -5.53 -8.64 6.69
N VAL A 208 -4.21 -8.41 6.71
CA VAL A 208 -3.34 -8.79 7.82
C VAL A 208 -2.68 -7.55 8.38
N LEU A 209 -2.92 -7.29 9.66
CA LEU A 209 -2.15 -6.35 10.44
C LEU A 209 -0.99 -7.09 11.08
N MET A 210 0.26 -6.72 10.73
CA MET A 210 1.44 -7.30 11.35
C MET A 210 2.10 -6.28 12.25
N LEU A 211 2.35 -6.64 13.50
CA LEU A 211 3.00 -5.82 14.51
C LEU A 211 4.27 -6.51 15.00
N GLY A 212 5.41 -5.84 14.96
CA GLY A 212 6.60 -6.31 15.65
C GLY A 212 6.45 -6.10 17.15
N GLU A 213 6.55 -7.16 17.96
CA GLU A 213 6.32 -7.11 19.41
C GLU A 213 7.12 -6.05 20.16
N ARG A 214 8.28 -5.66 19.60
CA ARG A 214 9.20 -4.66 20.18
C ARG A 214 9.19 -3.32 19.45
N ASP A 215 8.18 -3.04 18.63
CA ASP A 215 7.96 -1.71 18.03
C ASP A 215 7.10 -0.84 18.97
N ASP A 216 7.42 -0.90 20.25
CA ASP A 216 6.67 -0.34 21.38
C ASP A 216 7.35 0.89 22.03
N ASP A 217 8.39 1.44 21.41
CA ASP A 217 9.10 2.63 21.92
C ASP A 217 8.23 3.90 21.73
N PRO A 218 7.75 4.53 22.84
CA PRO A 218 6.99 5.77 22.77
C PRO A 218 7.86 6.99 22.43
N ASP A 219 9.19 6.86 22.52
CA ASP A 219 10.15 7.93 22.25
C ASP A 219 10.83 7.83 20.89
N ASP A 220 10.45 6.83 20.05
CA ASP A 220 10.96 6.72 18.68
C ASP A 220 10.82 8.06 17.92
N GLU A 221 11.93 8.51 17.32
CA GLU A 221 12.02 9.81 16.65
C GLU A 221 11.07 9.97 15.45
N ASN A 222 10.66 8.84 14.83
CA ASN A 222 9.75 8.79 13.69
C ASN A 222 8.30 8.53 14.11
N LEU A 223 8.03 8.41 15.40
CA LEU A 223 6.66 8.22 15.89
C LEU A 223 5.85 9.51 15.71
N ASN A 224 4.68 9.42 15.08
CA ASN A 224 3.77 10.57 14.98
C ASN A 224 3.20 10.90 16.37
N LYS A 225 3.60 12.06 16.90
CA LYS A 225 3.18 12.57 18.22
C LYS A 225 2.08 13.65 18.13
N SER A 226 1.35 13.73 17.00
CA SER A 226 0.17 14.60 16.91
C SER A 226 -0.96 14.12 17.82
N ASP A 227 -1.79 15.04 18.29
CA ASP A 227 -2.90 14.73 19.22
C ASP A 227 -3.80 13.60 18.72
N GLY A 228 -4.07 13.56 17.41
CA GLY A 228 -4.91 12.52 16.80
C GLY A 228 -4.26 11.15 16.79
N ALA A 229 -2.94 11.07 16.59
CA ALA A 229 -2.19 9.82 16.66
C ALA A 229 -2.01 9.35 18.10
N MET A 230 -1.73 10.27 19.04
CA MET A 230 -1.57 9.95 20.46
C MET A 230 -2.87 9.44 21.11
N LYS A 231 -4.03 9.82 20.60
CA LYS A 231 -5.31 9.24 21.05
C LYS A 231 -5.50 7.78 20.64
N GLN A 232 -4.72 7.29 19.68
CA GLN A 232 -4.78 5.89 19.23
C GLN A 232 -3.92 4.95 20.09
N GLY A 233 -2.93 5.50 20.83
CA GLY A 233 -2.00 4.79 21.69
C GLY A 233 -0.66 5.50 21.80
N GLU A 234 0.12 5.13 22.81
CA GLU A 234 1.41 5.77 23.09
C GLU A 234 2.53 5.34 22.14
N ASN A 235 2.42 4.13 21.56
CA ASN A 235 3.38 3.53 20.65
C ASN A 235 2.68 2.82 19.47
N ARG A 236 3.46 2.24 18.54
CA ARG A 236 2.89 1.63 17.32
C ARG A 236 2.15 0.33 17.61
N VAL A 237 2.61 -0.47 18.56
CA VAL A 237 1.96 -1.72 18.95
C VAL A 237 0.58 -1.42 19.51
N GLU A 238 0.49 -0.57 20.55
CA GLU A 238 -0.78 -0.19 21.17
C GLU A 238 -1.77 0.40 20.15
N ARG A 239 -1.29 1.26 19.23
CA ARG A 239 -2.14 1.80 18.16
C ARG A 239 -2.68 0.73 17.23
N GLY A 240 -1.86 -0.27 16.92
CA GLY A 240 -2.25 -1.40 16.07
C GLY A 240 -3.31 -2.27 16.73
N GLU A 241 -3.12 -2.62 17.98
CA GLU A 241 -4.08 -3.38 18.79
C GLU A 241 -5.43 -2.66 18.90
N ASN A 242 -5.39 -1.35 19.21
CA ASN A 242 -6.58 -0.51 19.29
C ASN A 242 -7.30 -0.39 17.94
N PHE A 243 -6.57 -0.28 16.84
CA PHE A 243 -7.14 -0.29 15.49
C PHE A 243 -7.82 -1.62 15.17
N PHE A 244 -7.17 -2.75 15.47
CA PHE A 244 -7.73 -4.08 15.22
C PHE A 244 -8.98 -4.34 16.08
N ALA A 245 -8.94 -3.96 17.36
CA ALA A 245 -10.09 -4.05 18.25
C ALA A 245 -11.28 -3.19 17.74
N ALA A 246 -11.01 -1.96 17.29
CA ALA A 246 -12.03 -1.10 16.71
C ALA A 246 -12.62 -1.68 15.42
N ALA A 247 -11.79 -2.30 14.57
CA ALA A 247 -12.25 -2.96 13.35
C ALA A 247 -13.14 -4.17 13.65
N THR A 248 -12.77 -4.96 14.65
CA THR A 248 -13.58 -6.09 15.14
C THR A 248 -14.95 -5.62 15.63
N ALA A 249 -14.98 -4.56 16.43
CA ALA A 249 -16.22 -3.97 16.93
C ALA A 249 -17.08 -3.40 15.78
N ALA A 250 -16.44 -2.75 14.79
CA ALA A 250 -17.13 -2.24 13.60
C ALA A 250 -17.77 -3.38 12.78
N ALA A 251 -17.06 -4.49 12.56
CA ALA A 251 -17.60 -5.65 11.86
C ALA A 251 -18.83 -6.23 12.56
N GLN A 252 -18.79 -6.36 13.88
CA GLN A 252 -19.92 -6.79 14.69
C GLN A 252 -21.11 -5.85 14.58
N ALA A 253 -20.85 -4.53 14.72
CA ALA A 253 -21.91 -3.51 14.64
C ALA A 253 -22.55 -3.43 13.25
N LEU A 254 -21.79 -3.73 12.21
CA LEU A 254 -22.25 -3.79 10.83
C LEU A 254 -22.88 -5.13 10.43
N GLY A 255 -22.66 -6.20 11.22
CA GLY A 255 -23.14 -7.55 10.91
C GLY A 255 -22.48 -8.13 9.64
N VAL A 256 -21.20 -7.85 9.42
CA VAL A 256 -20.41 -8.39 8.30
C VAL A 256 -19.41 -9.44 8.78
N ALA A 257 -18.98 -10.31 7.85
CA ALA A 257 -17.87 -11.22 8.13
C ALA A 257 -16.59 -10.40 8.40
N PHE A 258 -15.80 -10.84 9.38
CA PHE A 258 -14.52 -10.21 9.70
C PHE A 258 -13.39 -11.11 9.19
N ALA A 259 -12.71 -10.66 8.13
CA ALA A 259 -11.65 -11.41 7.46
C ALA A 259 -10.24 -10.87 7.76
N TRP A 260 -10.12 -10.02 8.78
CA TRP A 260 -8.83 -9.47 9.21
C TRP A 260 -8.12 -10.40 10.19
N GLU A 261 -6.81 -10.44 10.10
CA GLU A 261 -5.92 -11.18 10.98
C GLU A 261 -4.96 -10.21 11.68
N LEU A 262 -4.71 -10.40 12.99
CA LEU A 262 -3.61 -9.73 13.70
C LEU A 262 -2.49 -10.76 13.87
N VAL A 263 -1.29 -10.40 13.43
CA VAL A 263 -0.08 -11.21 13.55
C VAL A 263 0.97 -10.41 14.31
N GLU A 264 1.38 -10.91 15.45
CA GLU A 264 2.51 -10.39 16.21
C GLU A 264 3.78 -11.13 15.78
N VAL A 265 4.83 -10.35 15.46
CA VAL A 265 6.12 -10.90 15.01
C VAL A 265 7.08 -10.84 16.20
N PRO A 266 7.47 -12.01 16.76
CA PRO A 266 8.29 -12.07 17.96
C PRO A 266 9.60 -11.32 17.84
N ASP A 267 10.05 -10.69 18.93
CA ASP A 267 11.33 -10.00 19.07
C ASP A 267 11.66 -8.95 18.00
N THR A 268 10.67 -8.49 17.24
CA THR A 268 10.86 -7.59 16.09
C THR A 268 10.55 -6.15 16.46
N VAL A 269 11.50 -5.26 16.21
CA VAL A 269 11.37 -3.80 16.31
C VAL A 269 10.80 -3.21 15.01
N HIS A 270 10.92 -1.89 14.78
CA HIS A 270 10.51 -1.21 13.55
C HIS A 270 11.43 -1.55 12.35
N ASP A 271 11.52 -2.82 11.98
CA ASP A 271 12.46 -3.36 10.99
C ASP A 271 11.72 -3.93 9.76
N ALA A 272 11.95 -3.29 8.60
CA ALA A 272 11.29 -3.65 7.36
C ALA A 272 11.74 -5.01 6.79
N ASP A 273 13.01 -5.40 6.97
CA ASP A 273 13.56 -6.65 6.45
C ASP A 273 13.02 -7.85 7.24
N HIS A 274 13.02 -7.76 8.57
CA HIS A 274 12.41 -8.78 9.43
C HIS A 274 10.90 -8.93 9.15
N MET A 275 10.18 -7.80 9.02
CA MET A 275 8.75 -7.83 8.72
C MET A 275 8.46 -8.38 7.32
N ALA A 276 9.34 -8.16 6.33
CA ALA A 276 9.22 -8.75 5.00
C ALA A 276 9.40 -10.27 5.05
N THR A 277 10.40 -10.75 5.81
CA THR A 277 10.64 -12.18 6.02
C THR A 277 9.43 -12.85 6.67
N ALA A 278 8.95 -12.32 7.79
CA ALA A 278 7.78 -12.85 8.48
C ALA A 278 6.51 -12.86 7.59
N ALA A 279 6.35 -11.82 6.75
CA ALA A 279 5.23 -11.76 5.81
C ALA A 279 5.35 -12.82 4.71
N ALA A 280 6.55 -13.01 4.15
CA ALA A 280 6.77 -14.01 3.10
C ALA A 280 6.53 -15.43 3.62
N ASP A 281 7.03 -15.76 4.81
CA ASP A 281 6.84 -17.05 5.46
C ASP A 281 5.34 -17.30 5.74
N MET A 282 4.64 -16.33 6.32
CA MET A 282 3.19 -16.41 6.56
C MET A 282 2.40 -16.68 5.27
N LEU A 283 2.78 -16.04 4.17
CA LEU A 283 2.04 -16.08 2.91
C LEU A 283 2.35 -17.31 2.07
N TYR A 284 3.58 -17.78 2.07
CA TYR A 284 4.09 -18.75 1.08
C TYR A 284 4.68 -20.02 1.68
N GLU A 285 5.01 -20.04 2.99
CA GLU A 285 5.47 -21.29 3.60
C GLU A 285 4.30 -22.28 3.67
N LYS A 286 4.50 -23.47 3.08
CA LYS A 286 3.49 -24.53 3.16
C LYS A 286 3.37 -24.97 4.60
N LYS A 287 2.21 -24.74 5.22
CA LYS A 287 1.89 -25.36 6.51
C LYS A 287 2.02 -26.90 6.33
N ARG A 288 3.01 -27.49 7.01
CA ARG A 288 3.24 -28.94 7.03
C ARG A 288 2.11 -29.67 7.77
#